data_dc8d7c1739ff51939e95f5bad1c5113b
#
_entry.id   dc8d7c1739ff51939e95f5bad1c5113b
#
_cell.length_a   1.000
_cell.length_b   1.000
_cell.length_c   1.000
_cell.angle_alpha   90.00
_cell.angle_beta   90.00
_cell.angle_gamma   90.00
#
_symmetry.space_group_name_H-M   'P 1'
#
loop_
_entity.id
_entity.type
_entity.pdbx_description
1 polymer ?
#
loop_
_entity_poly.entity_id
_entity_poly.type
_entity_poly.pdbx_seq_one_letter_code
_entity_poly.pdbx_strand_id
1 'polypeptide(L)'
;MSKFTVRILTAVITFSIGVAIATAWVFNRTEEPGIAPVELRSDGQTMEMVFVLDTTGSMGGLLTGAKQRIWGIVNEVMQTSSVSSVKVGLVAYRDRGDQYITQVLPLTEDLDKVYTTLMDYRPAGGGDEAENVRRALAEGVAKAGWSQSSSNHAQILFLVGDAPPHDYADEPDTLTTADLAVKKGIIVNTIQCGTSSSTKQAWEAIARRGQGQYFLIPQNGGVETISTPYDEQLSQLGTRLGGTYIAYGGGAGAEGEDYRVLRKEIAASTELAIATRSAPSAAADRSVNKALNSKAYIGDLLQDIENGSTKLASIKVEDLPSELKDLSPEERTREIEKRLAERSEIRKQIISLSKQRTEYIAREQKKRNGGAQNGFDVAVSAALREQLAKKGLR
;
A
#
# COMPACT_ATOMS: atom_id res chain seq x y z
N MET A 1 -32.73 73.47 -56.60
CA MET A 1 -33.27 72.12 -56.69
C MET A 1 -33.05 71.43 -55.36
N SER A 2 -34.12 71.15 -54.75
CA SER A 2 -34.55 70.52 -53.54
C SER A 2 -33.59 70.46 -52.32
N LYS A 3 -33.96 71.25 -51.33
CA LYS A 3 -33.46 71.25 -49.95
C LYS A 3 -34.27 70.29 -49.13
N PHE A 4 -33.62 69.35 -48.44
CA PHE A 4 -34.27 68.50 -47.40
C PHE A 4 -33.84 69.03 -46.03
N THR A 5 -34.81 69.51 -45.29
CA THR A 5 -34.71 70.04 -43.94
C THR A 5 -34.83 68.84 -42.94
N VAL A 6 -33.84 68.64 -42.11
CA VAL A 6 -33.90 67.64 -41.00
C VAL A 6 -34.36 68.39 -39.73
N ARG A 7 -35.49 68.00 -39.17
CA ARG A 7 -35.97 68.41 -37.86
C ARG A 7 -35.38 67.61 -36.78
N ILE A 8 -34.64 68.22 -35.87
CA ILE A 8 -34.15 67.62 -34.62
C ILE A 8 -35.27 67.69 -33.58
N LEU A 9 -35.70 66.53 -33.08
CA LEU A 9 -36.66 66.49 -31.97
C LEU A 9 -35.83 66.19 -30.68
N THR A 10 -35.82 67.25 -29.79
CA THR A 10 -35.15 67.16 -28.49
C THR A 10 -36.12 66.53 -27.48
N ALA A 11 -35.87 65.29 -27.05
CA ALA A 11 -36.57 64.65 -25.93
C ALA A 11 -35.76 64.89 -24.66
N VAL A 12 -36.31 65.60 -23.72
CA VAL A 12 -35.80 65.80 -22.37
C VAL A 12 -36.25 64.58 -21.54
N ILE A 13 -35.33 63.73 -21.15
CA ILE A 13 -35.58 62.62 -20.18
C ILE A 13 -35.04 63.11 -18.85
N THR A 14 -35.92 63.41 -17.90
CA THR A 14 -35.61 63.62 -16.49
C THR A 14 -35.29 62.31 -15.84
N PHE A 15 -34.02 62.11 -15.41
CA PHE A 15 -33.57 60.95 -14.68
C PHE A 15 -33.69 61.21 -13.17
N SER A 16 -34.66 60.56 -12.53
CA SER A 16 -34.80 60.60 -11.09
C SER A 16 -33.76 59.58 -10.48
N ILE A 17 -32.76 60.10 -9.77
CA ILE A 17 -31.76 59.30 -9.05
C ILE A 17 -32.41 58.88 -7.74
N GLY A 18 -32.89 57.65 -7.70
CA GLY A 18 -33.20 56.94 -6.45
C GLY A 18 -31.91 56.29 -5.88
N VAL A 19 -31.40 56.88 -4.80
CA VAL A 19 -30.29 56.24 -4.04
C VAL A 19 -30.84 55.08 -3.22
N ALA A 20 -30.69 53.87 -3.74
CA ALA A 20 -30.88 52.66 -2.96
C ALA A 20 -29.53 52.32 -2.28
N ILE A 21 -29.46 52.57 -0.97
CA ILE A 21 -28.34 52.10 -0.14
C ILE A 21 -28.54 50.57 0.06
N ALA A 22 -27.93 49.80 -0.82
CA ALA A 22 -27.77 48.36 -0.61
C ALA A 22 -26.57 48.18 0.33
N THR A 23 -26.83 47.92 1.61
CA THR A 23 -25.84 47.42 2.54
C THR A 23 -25.42 46.02 2.10
N ALA A 24 -24.36 45.94 1.30
CA ALA A 24 -23.68 44.68 1.00
C ALA A 24 -22.99 44.21 2.27
N TRP A 25 -23.60 43.22 2.91
CA TRP A 25 -22.90 42.36 3.86
C TRP A 25 -21.90 41.56 3.05
N VAL A 26 -20.65 42.03 3.01
CA VAL A 26 -19.53 41.23 2.55
C VAL A 26 -19.28 40.19 3.65
N PHE A 27 -19.85 38.98 3.51
CA PHE A 27 -19.38 37.82 4.20
C PHE A 27 -17.96 37.58 3.69
N ASN A 28 -16.99 38.01 4.45
CA ASN A 28 -15.60 37.59 4.31
C ASN A 28 -15.56 36.13 4.71
N ARG A 29 -15.92 35.22 3.79
CA ARG A 29 -15.53 33.81 3.90
C ARG A 29 -14.01 33.82 3.78
N THR A 30 -13.35 33.75 4.91
CA THR A 30 -12.00 33.17 4.93
C THR A 30 -12.18 31.76 4.39
N GLU A 31 -11.85 31.55 3.12
CA GLU A 31 -11.65 30.22 2.58
C GLU A 31 -10.52 29.63 3.42
N GLU A 32 -10.89 28.77 4.39
CA GLU A 32 -9.93 27.82 4.92
C GLU A 32 -9.33 27.12 3.70
N PRO A 33 -7.99 26.94 3.63
CA PRO A 33 -7.39 26.25 2.51
C PRO A 33 -8.02 24.85 2.48
N GLY A 34 -8.99 24.64 1.61
CA GLY A 34 -9.69 23.41 1.42
C GLY A 34 -8.65 22.35 1.05
N ILE A 35 -8.38 21.43 1.97
CA ILE A 35 -7.57 20.27 1.68
C ILE A 35 -8.29 19.59 0.51
N ALA A 36 -7.63 19.56 -0.65
CA ALA A 36 -8.18 18.91 -1.84
C ALA A 36 -8.63 17.49 -1.48
N PRO A 37 -9.73 17.00 -2.06
CA PRO A 37 -10.14 15.61 -1.86
C PRO A 37 -8.97 14.68 -2.10
N VAL A 38 -8.80 13.66 -1.25
CA VAL A 38 -7.82 12.60 -1.51
C VAL A 38 -8.35 11.83 -2.70
N GLU A 39 -7.91 12.21 -3.90
CA GLU A 39 -8.20 11.43 -5.10
C GLU A 39 -7.36 10.16 -5.04
N LEU A 40 -8.02 9.01 -4.98
CA LEU A 40 -7.36 7.73 -5.20
C LEU A 40 -6.93 7.67 -6.66
N ARG A 41 -5.67 7.36 -6.88
CA ARG A 41 -5.10 7.27 -8.23
C ARG A 41 -5.74 6.12 -8.98
N SER A 42 -6.37 6.40 -10.12
CA SER A 42 -7.09 5.42 -10.92
C SER A 42 -6.42 5.11 -12.27
N ASP A 43 -5.17 5.53 -12.48
CA ASP A 43 -4.43 5.37 -13.72
C ASP A 43 -4.02 3.93 -14.08
N GLY A 44 -4.37 2.98 -13.24
CA GLY A 44 -4.18 1.55 -13.49
C GLY A 44 -2.73 1.07 -13.32
N GLN A 45 -1.83 1.91 -12.80
CA GLN A 45 -0.45 1.52 -12.55
C GLN A 45 -0.37 0.64 -11.30
N THR A 46 0.18 -0.55 -11.45
CA THR A 46 0.30 -1.54 -10.36
C THR A 46 1.76 -1.88 -10.10
N MET A 47 2.13 -1.96 -8.83
CA MET A 47 3.39 -2.53 -8.41
C MET A 47 3.20 -3.92 -7.85
N GLU A 48 3.96 -4.88 -8.35
CA GLU A 48 4.02 -6.25 -7.86
C GLU A 48 5.34 -6.46 -7.12
N MET A 49 5.25 -6.81 -5.84
CA MET A 49 6.41 -7.08 -4.99
C MET A 49 6.35 -8.48 -4.40
N VAL A 50 7.42 -9.24 -4.55
CA VAL A 50 7.56 -10.55 -3.89
C VAL A 50 8.73 -10.49 -2.93
N PHE A 51 8.49 -10.88 -1.68
CA PHE A 51 9.53 -11.02 -0.67
C PHE A 51 9.82 -12.51 -0.45
N VAL A 52 11.02 -12.92 -0.84
CA VAL A 52 11.58 -14.25 -0.60
C VAL A 52 12.35 -14.15 0.72
N LEU A 53 11.77 -14.65 1.80
CA LEU A 53 12.17 -14.36 3.17
C LEU A 53 12.67 -15.61 3.88
N ASP A 54 13.88 -15.55 4.37
CA ASP A 54 14.47 -16.52 5.28
C ASP A 54 13.72 -16.55 6.61
N THR A 55 13.36 -17.74 7.04
CA THR A 55 12.66 -17.99 8.30
C THR A 55 13.36 -19.05 9.14
N THR A 56 14.66 -19.23 8.92
CA THR A 56 15.51 -20.13 9.73
C THR A 56 15.79 -19.57 11.11
N GLY A 57 16.36 -20.38 11.98
CA GLY A 57 16.62 -20.01 13.38
C GLY A 57 17.58 -18.83 13.53
N SER A 58 18.57 -18.69 12.64
CA SER A 58 19.54 -17.59 12.61
C SER A 58 18.87 -16.22 12.42
N MET A 59 17.72 -16.18 11.73
CA MET A 59 16.92 -14.98 11.52
C MET A 59 16.15 -14.50 12.76
N GLY A 60 16.28 -15.11 13.93
CA GLY A 60 15.45 -14.87 15.12
C GLY A 60 15.28 -13.42 15.51
N GLY A 61 16.38 -12.66 15.65
CA GLY A 61 16.33 -11.23 15.93
C GLY A 61 16.08 -10.36 14.71
N LEU A 62 16.38 -10.86 13.52
CA LEU A 62 16.36 -10.11 12.25
C LEU A 62 14.99 -10.15 11.59
N LEU A 63 14.23 -11.25 11.78
CA LEU A 63 12.93 -11.44 11.15
C LEU A 63 11.91 -10.35 11.53
N THR A 64 11.94 -9.87 12.77
CA THR A 64 11.06 -8.78 13.22
C THR A 64 11.38 -7.48 12.47
N GLY A 65 12.66 -7.14 12.34
CA GLY A 65 13.10 -5.97 11.57
C GLY A 65 12.74 -6.09 10.08
N ALA A 66 12.96 -7.28 9.49
CA ALA A 66 12.59 -7.53 8.09
C ALA A 66 11.08 -7.36 7.85
N LYS A 67 10.24 -7.88 8.73
CA LYS A 67 8.78 -7.71 8.65
C LYS A 67 8.36 -6.24 8.67
N GLN A 68 8.96 -5.43 9.54
CA GLN A 68 8.69 -3.99 9.61
C GLN A 68 9.15 -3.27 8.35
N ARG A 69 10.32 -3.65 7.79
CA ARG A 69 10.84 -3.03 6.57
C ARG A 69 10.01 -3.33 5.34
N ILE A 70 9.45 -4.52 5.22
CA ILE A 70 8.54 -4.87 4.14
C ILE A 70 7.39 -3.85 4.06
N TRP A 71 6.76 -3.53 5.19
CA TRP A 71 5.67 -2.55 5.22
C TRP A 71 6.14 -1.13 4.96
N GLY A 72 7.30 -0.75 5.46
CA GLY A 72 7.90 0.56 5.15
C GLY A 72 8.14 0.74 3.64
N ILE A 73 8.67 -0.29 2.98
CA ILE A 73 8.88 -0.30 1.52
C ILE A 73 7.55 -0.15 0.77
N VAL A 74 6.52 -0.92 1.14
CA VAL A 74 5.19 -0.85 0.51
C VAL A 74 4.59 0.55 0.65
N ASN A 75 4.63 1.11 1.86
CA ASN A 75 4.08 2.44 2.13
C ASN A 75 4.83 3.56 1.40
N GLU A 76 6.14 3.46 1.31
CA GLU A 76 6.94 4.46 0.59
C GLU A 76 6.58 4.49 -0.89
N VAL A 77 6.47 3.34 -1.52
CA VAL A 77 6.04 3.24 -2.92
C VAL A 77 4.69 3.91 -3.12
N MET A 78 3.71 3.61 -2.25
CA MET A 78 2.37 4.19 -2.32
C MET A 78 2.35 5.71 -2.12
N GLN A 79 3.28 6.25 -1.34
CA GLN A 79 3.35 7.69 -1.06
C GLN A 79 4.10 8.48 -2.13
N THR A 80 5.11 7.88 -2.75
CA THR A 80 6.10 8.61 -3.56
C THR A 80 6.00 8.36 -5.07
N SER A 81 5.17 7.42 -5.50
CA SER A 81 5.02 7.05 -6.92
C SER A 81 3.61 7.28 -7.44
N SER A 82 3.45 7.18 -8.78
CA SER A 82 2.13 7.19 -9.44
C SER A 82 1.36 5.87 -9.29
N VAL A 83 1.90 4.90 -8.56
CA VAL A 83 1.28 3.60 -8.33
C VAL A 83 -0.05 3.76 -7.59
N SER A 84 -1.12 3.21 -8.15
CA SER A 84 -2.47 3.26 -7.57
C SER A 84 -2.80 2.00 -6.76
N SER A 85 -2.15 0.89 -7.05
CA SER A 85 -2.36 -0.36 -6.34
C SER A 85 -1.07 -1.18 -6.22
N VAL A 86 -0.97 -1.95 -5.14
CA VAL A 86 0.16 -2.82 -4.85
C VAL A 86 -0.34 -4.25 -4.66
N LYS A 87 0.33 -5.21 -5.30
CA LYS A 87 0.19 -6.63 -4.98
C LYS A 87 1.47 -7.09 -4.27
N VAL A 88 1.30 -7.85 -3.22
CA VAL A 88 2.41 -8.42 -2.46
C VAL A 88 2.31 -9.93 -2.42
N GLY A 89 3.42 -10.62 -2.68
CA GLY A 89 3.58 -12.05 -2.51
C GLY A 89 4.69 -12.36 -1.51
N LEU A 90 4.63 -13.52 -0.88
CA LEU A 90 5.62 -13.99 0.08
C LEU A 90 6.10 -15.39 -0.30
N VAL A 91 7.40 -15.64 -0.15
CA VAL A 91 7.99 -16.96 -0.19
C VAL A 91 8.84 -17.12 1.07
N ALA A 92 8.30 -17.73 2.10
CA ALA A 92 9.12 -18.12 3.25
C ALA A 92 9.97 -19.33 2.89
N TYR A 93 11.24 -19.35 3.31
CA TYR A 93 12.09 -20.51 3.08
C TYR A 93 12.91 -20.89 4.30
N ARG A 94 13.36 -22.13 4.29
CA ARG A 94 14.30 -22.78 5.22
C ARG A 94 15.17 -23.73 4.42
N ASP A 95 15.80 -24.68 5.11
CA ASP A 95 16.59 -25.70 4.43
C ASP A 95 15.90 -27.08 4.36
N ARG A 96 16.55 -28.03 3.70
CA ARG A 96 16.11 -29.41 3.60
C ARG A 96 16.19 -30.08 4.97
N GLY A 97 15.14 -30.84 5.29
CA GLY A 97 15.02 -31.46 6.61
C GLY A 97 14.23 -30.66 7.63
N ASP A 98 13.98 -29.37 7.36
CA ASP A 98 13.11 -28.53 8.16
C ASP A 98 11.63 -28.87 7.96
N GLN A 99 10.75 -28.22 8.73
CA GLN A 99 9.30 -28.37 8.64
C GLN A 99 8.79 -28.09 7.21
N TYR A 100 9.45 -27.21 6.50
CA TYR A 100 9.22 -26.89 5.08
C TYR A 100 10.50 -26.37 4.44
N ILE A 101 10.64 -26.55 3.15
CA ILE A 101 11.68 -25.89 2.37
C ILE A 101 11.17 -24.51 1.94
N THR A 102 9.95 -24.44 1.39
CA THR A 102 9.31 -23.19 0.97
C THR A 102 7.82 -23.18 1.31
N GLN A 103 7.30 -21.99 1.58
CA GLN A 103 5.86 -21.71 1.67
C GLN A 103 5.55 -20.47 0.81
N VAL A 104 4.69 -20.63 -0.20
CA VAL A 104 4.39 -19.57 -1.16
C VAL A 104 2.99 -19.00 -0.90
N LEU A 105 2.91 -17.70 -0.66
CA LEU A 105 1.72 -16.91 -0.80
C LEU A 105 1.84 -16.13 -2.12
N PRO A 106 1.05 -16.47 -3.15
CA PRO A 106 1.10 -15.75 -4.42
C PRO A 106 0.74 -14.28 -4.29
N LEU A 107 1.13 -13.47 -5.27
CA LEU A 107 0.78 -12.07 -5.37
C LEU A 107 -0.72 -11.85 -5.18
N THR A 108 -1.06 -10.99 -4.25
CA THR A 108 -2.45 -10.66 -3.90
C THR A 108 -2.58 -9.18 -3.58
N GLU A 109 -3.74 -8.61 -3.87
CA GLU A 109 -4.16 -7.27 -3.44
C GLU A 109 -4.67 -7.29 -1.98
N ASP A 110 -4.95 -8.48 -1.43
CA ASP A 110 -5.35 -8.67 -0.03
C ASP A 110 -4.14 -8.51 0.91
N LEU A 111 -3.83 -7.26 1.23
CA LEU A 111 -2.70 -6.92 2.08
C LEU A 111 -2.91 -7.34 3.55
N ASP A 112 -4.15 -7.57 3.98
CA ASP A 112 -4.43 -8.12 5.31
C ASP A 112 -4.01 -9.58 5.40
N LYS A 113 -4.25 -10.35 4.34
CA LYS A 113 -3.76 -11.74 4.22
C LYS A 113 -2.23 -11.77 4.19
N VAL A 114 -1.60 -10.86 3.45
CA VAL A 114 -0.13 -10.73 3.45
C VAL A 114 0.38 -10.40 4.85
N TYR A 115 -0.25 -9.43 5.51
CA TYR A 115 0.14 -8.99 6.86
C TYR A 115 0.04 -10.14 7.87
N THR A 116 -1.08 -10.83 7.93
CA THR A 116 -1.30 -11.95 8.87
C THR A 116 -0.32 -13.09 8.60
N THR A 117 -0.14 -13.48 7.32
CA THR A 117 0.82 -14.51 6.93
C THR A 117 2.24 -14.13 7.35
N LEU A 118 2.66 -12.90 7.07
CA LEU A 118 3.99 -12.41 7.43
C LEU A 118 4.20 -12.39 8.96
N MET A 119 3.17 -11.97 9.72
CA MET A 119 3.24 -11.95 11.19
C MET A 119 3.29 -13.36 11.79
N ASP A 120 2.73 -14.37 11.13
CA ASP A 120 2.73 -15.76 11.59
C ASP A 120 4.07 -16.48 11.37
N TYR A 121 4.93 -16.00 10.49
CA TYR A 121 6.26 -16.58 10.33
C TYR A 121 7.06 -16.54 11.63
N ARG A 122 7.64 -17.68 12.01
CA ARG A 122 8.48 -17.82 13.20
C ARG A 122 9.84 -18.35 12.77
N PRO A 123 10.92 -17.83 13.35
CA PRO A 123 12.25 -18.36 13.09
C PRO A 123 12.36 -19.76 13.71
N ALA A 124 12.71 -20.75 12.90
CA ALA A 124 12.94 -22.12 13.34
C ALA A 124 13.66 -22.91 12.26
N GLY A 125 14.27 -24.02 12.63
CA GLY A 125 15.05 -24.84 11.70
C GLY A 125 16.42 -24.23 11.41
N GLY A 126 17.02 -24.65 10.31
CA GLY A 126 18.42 -24.41 9.99
C GLY A 126 19.32 -25.35 10.76
N GLY A 127 20.13 -26.16 10.08
CA GLY A 127 21.03 -27.16 10.72
C GLY A 127 22.48 -26.75 10.53
N ASP A 128 22.81 -26.13 9.45
CA ASP A 128 24.11 -25.61 9.07
C ASP A 128 24.01 -24.14 8.62
N GLU A 129 25.10 -23.56 8.09
CA GLU A 129 25.12 -22.13 7.76
C GLU A 129 24.36 -21.82 6.47
N ALA A 130 24.38 -22.73 5.48
CA ALA A 130 23.77 -22.48 4.18
C ALA A 130 22.29 -22.88 4.18
N GLU A 131 21.49 -22.21 3.35
CA GLU A 131 20.04 -22.40 3.28
C GLU A 131 19.56 -22.64 1.85
N ASN A 132 18.32 -23.15 1.68
CA ASN A 132 17.80 -23.46 0.34
C ASN A 132 17.30 -22.20 -0.42
N VAL A 133 18.20 -21.24 -0.60
CA VAL A 133 17.97 -20.02 -1.38
C VAL A 133 17.68 -20.34 -2.85
N ARG A 134 18.27 -21.41 -3.41
CA ARG A 134 18.08 -21.81 -4.81
C ARG A 134 16.60 -22.06 -5.11
N ARG A 135 15.97 -22.94 -4.35
CA ARG A 135 14.53 -23.25 -4.51
C ARG A 135 13.67 -22.01 -4.21
N ALA A 136 13.97 -21.31 -3.14
CA ALA A 136 13.21 -20.13 -2.73
C ALA A 136 13.16 -19.05 -3.82
N LEU A 137 14.30 -18.72 -4.41
CA LEU A 137 14.39 -17.74 -5.50
C LEU A 137 13.66 -18.26 -6.76
N ALA A 138 13.87 -19.55 -7.12
CA ALA A 138 13.21 -20.15 -8.27
C ALA A 138 11.67 -20.13 -8.13
N GLU A 139 11.15 -20.44 -6.94
CA GLU A 139 9.71 -20.38 -6.69
C GLU A 139 9.18 -18.96 -6.65
N GLY A 140 9.93 -18.01 -6.10
CA GLY A 140 9.59 -16.58 -6.17
C GLY A 140 9.45 -16.07 -7.59
N VAL A 141 10.29 -16.53 -8.51
CA VAL A 141 10.22 -16.16 -9.94
C VAL A 141 9.14 -16.92 -10.71
N ALA A 142 8.90 -18.21 -10.35
CA ALA A 142 8.02 -19.08 -11.14
C ALA A 142 6.60 -19.21 -10.59
N LYS A 143 6.42 -19.20 -9.26
CA LYS A 143 5.15 -19.56 -8.60
C LYS A 143 4.44 -18.38 -7.93
N ALA A 144 5.05 -17.20 -7.89
CA ALA A 144 4.44 -16.04 -7.22
C ALA A 144 3.23 -15.45 -7.97
N GLY A 145 2.94 -15.88 -9.18
CA GLY A 145 1.75 -15.41 -9.92
C GLY A 145 1.92 -14.02 -10.53
N TRP A 146 3.12 -13.69 -11.00
CA TRP A 146 3.42 -12.42 -11.68
C TRP A 146 2.50 -12.18 -12.88
N SER A 147 2.06 -10.95 -13.04
CA SER A 147 1.36 -10.50 -14.26
C SER A 147 2.30 -10.54 -15.47
N GLN A 148 1.74 -10.52 -16.67
CA GLN A 148 2.58 -10.32 -17.85
C GLN A 148 3.25 -8.96 -17.79
N SER A 149 4.53 -8.90 -18.15
CA SER A 149 5.30 -7.65 -18.15
C SER A 149 4.67 -6.63 -19.09
N SER A 150 4.38 -5.44 -18.58
CA SER A 150 3.82 -4.32 -19.33
C SER A 150 4.33 -3.00 -18.78
N SER A 151 4.11 -1.91 -19.51
CA SER A 151 4.46 -0.55 -19.05
C SER A 151 3.71 -0.09 -17.80
N ASN A 152 2.59 -0.75 -17.48
CA ASN A 152 1.77 -0.40 -16.32
C ASN A 152 2.10 -1.25 -15.08
N HIS A 153 3.10 -2.14 -15.14
CA HIS A 153 3.50 -2.99 -14.03
C HIS A 153 4.98 -2.86 -13.73
N ALA A 154 5.31 -2.50 -12.51
CA ALA A 154 6.65 -2.70 -11.96
C ALA A 154 6.68 -4.01 -11.18
N GLN A 155 7.66 -4.86 -11.48
CA GLN A 155 7.80 -6.19 -10.90
C GLN A 155 9.14 -6.28 -10.19
N ILE A 156 9.11 -6.37 -8.86
CA ILE A 156 10.31 -6.33 -8.03
C ILE A 156 10.28 -7.49 -7.04
N LEU A 157 11.34 -8.28 -7.02
CA LEU A 157 11.58 -9.34 -6.04
C LEU A 157 12.67 -8.89 -5.06
N PHE A 158 12.43 -9.07 -3.77
CA PHE A 158 13.40 -8.90 -2.71
C PHE A 158 13.75 -10.26 -2.10
N LEU A 159 15.02 -10.67 -2.23
CA LEU A 159 15.56 -11.82 -1.54
C LEU A 159 16.16 -11.36 -0.21
N VAL A 160 15.66 -11.87 0.90
CA VAL A 160 15.99 -11.45 2.27
C VAL A 160 16.48 -12.64 3.08
N GLY A 161 17.67 -12.57 3.64
CA GLY A 161 18.23 -13.65 4.47
C GLY A 161 19.63 -13.35 4.97
N ASP A 162 20.16 -14.19 5.85
CA ASP A 162 21.47 -14.02 6.50
C ASP A 162 22.51 -15.08 6.08
N ALA A 163 22.10 -16.10 5.31
CA ALA A 163 22.92 -17.26 4.96
C ALA A 163 23.16 -17.42 3.45
N PRO A 164 24.31 -17.98 3.00
CA PRO A 164 24.55 -18.22 1.58
C PRO A 164 23.70 -19.35 1.03
N PRO A 165 23.52 -19.45 -0.30
CA PRO A 165 22.80 -20.55 -0.92
C PRO A 165 23.54 -21.89 -0.70
N HIS A 166 22.79 -22.93 -0.32
CA HIS A 166 23.27 -24.31 -0.41
C HIS A 166 23.47 -24.72 -1.87
N ASP A 167 24.52 -25.50 -2.15
CA ASP A 167 24.85 -25.98 -3.51
C ASP A 167 24.15 -27.30 -3.83
N TYR A 168 22.82 -27.32 -3.84
CA TYR A 168 22.03 -28.48 -4.22
C TYR A 168 22.02 -28.65 -5.74
N ALA A 169 22.61 -29.72 -6.26
CA ALA A 169 22.77 -29.98 -7.69
C ALA A 169 21.42 -30.17 -8.43
N ASP A 170 20.37 -30.55 -7.72
CA ASP A 170 19.01 -30.76 -8.23
C ASP A 170 18.14 -29.48 -8.16
N GLU A 171 18.69 -28.39 -7.66
CA GLU A 171 18.00 -27.10 -7.59
C GLU A 171 18.58 -26.11 -8.62
N PRO A 172 17.75 -25.24 -9.22
CA PRO A 172 18.23 -24.25 -10.17
C PRO A 172 19.28 -23.33 -9.55
N ASP A 173 20.35 -23.06 -10.28
CA ASP A 173 21.36 -22.08 -9.85
C ASP A 173 20.76 -20.69 -9.67
N THR A 174 21.22 -19.95 -8.64
CA THR A 174 20.65 -18.64 -8.29
C THR A 174 20.90 -17.57 -9.35
N LEU A 175 22.07 -17.59 -10.03
CA LEU A 175 22.39 -16.61 -11.06
C LEU A 175 21.59 -16.90 -12.35
N THR A 176 21.41 -18.17 -12.68
CA THR A 176 20.54 -18.61 -13.79
C THR A 176 19.08 -18.20 -13.51
N THR A 177 18.64 -18.33 -12.27
CA THR A 177 17.29 -17.90 -11.85
C THR A 177 17.14 -16.37 -11.92
N ALA A 178 18.16 -15.61 -11.53
CA ALA A 178 18.16 -14.18 -11.65
C ALA A 178 18.08 -13.71 -13.12
N ASP A 179 18.81 -14.39 -14.04
CA ASP A 179 18.67 -14.15 -15.49
C ASP A 179 17.25 -14.43 -16.00
N LEU A 180 16.62 -15.49 -15.50
CA LEU A 180 15.23 -15.81 -15.85
C LEU A 180 14.26 -14.73 -15.34
N ALA A 181 14.48 -14.21 -14.13
CA ALA A 181 13.71 -13.12 -13.59
C ALA A 181 13.78 -11.88 -14.49
N VAL A 182 14.98 -11.47 -14.89
CA VAL A 182 15.20 -10.33 -15.80
C VAL A 182 14.50 -10.54 -17.14
N LYS A 183 14.56 -11.74 -17.74
CA LYS A 183 13.84 -12.08 -18.98
C LYS A 183 12.34 -11.94 -18.84
N LYS A 184 11.80 -12.15 -17.64
CA LYS A 184 10.38 -11.93 -17.31
C LYS A 184 10.05 -10.48 -16.95
N GLY A 185 11.03 -9.57 -16.92
CA GLY A 185 10.85 -8.18 -16.55
C GLY A 185 10.87 -7.91 -15.04
N ILE A 186 11.27 -8.91 -14.23
CA ILE A 186 11.35 -8.84 -12.77
C ILE A 186 12.76 -8.37 -12.38
N ILE A 187 12.83 -7.34 -11.54
CA ILE A 187 14.08 -6.86 -10.94
C ILE A 187 14.29 -7.62 -9.63
N VAL A 188 15.51 -8.11 -9.39
CA VAL A 188 15.83 -8.86 -8.16
C VAL A 188 16.77 -8.03 -7.28
N ASN A 189 16.25 -7.50 -6.20
CA ASN A 189 17.03 -6.88 -5.13
C ASN A 189 17.37 -7.91 -4.06
N THR A 190 18.48 -7.72 -3.35
CA THR A 190 18.86 -8.57 -2.24
C THR A 190 19.05 -7.77 -0.96
N ILE A 191 18.57 -8.27 0.15
CA ILE A 191 18.71 -7.69 1.49
C ILE A 191 19.40 -8.70 2.36
N GLN A 192 20.69 -8.52 2.58
CA GLN A 192 21.43 -9.33 3.53
C GLN A 192 21.13 -8.87 4.94
N CYS A 193 20.80 -9.81 5.80
CA CYS A 193 20.72 -9.64 7.24
C CYS A 193 22.04 -10.14 7.87
N GLY A 194 22.64 -9.35 8.78
CA GLY A 194 23.94 -9.72 9.34
C GLY A 194 25.13 -9.40 8.44
N THR A 195 26.34 -9.89 8.82
CA THR A 195 27.61 -9.44 8.21
C THR A 195 28.46 -10.58 7.63
N SER A 196 27.87 -11.76 7.38
CA SER A 196 28.57 -12.89 6.75
C SER A 196 29.16 -12.50 5.38
N SER A 197 30.44 -12.78 5.16
CA SER A 197 31.11 -12.46 3.92
C SER A 197 30.72 -13.39 2.77
N SER A 198 30.44 -14.67 3.05
CA SER A 198 29.94 -15.66 2.09
C SER A 198 28.56 -15.25 1.57
N THR A 199 27.66 -14.87 2.47
CA THR A 199 26.34 -14.33 2.13
C THR A 199 26.46 -13.07 1.29
N LYS A 200 27.32 -12.12 1.67
CA LYS A 200 27.52 -10.87 0.94
C LYS A 200 27.89 -11.14 -0.52
N GLN A 201 28.87 -12.00 -0.74
CA GLN A 201 29.34 -12.33 -2.09
C GLN A 201 28.21 -12.90 -2.96
N ALA A 202 27.44 -13.82 -2.42
CA ALA A 202 26.30 -14.44 -3.13
C ALA A 202 25.21 -13.41 -3.40
N TRP A 203 24.82 -12.61 -2.41
CA TRP A 203 23.74 -11.60 -2.52
C TRP A 203 24.10 -10.50 -3.51
N GLU A 204 25.32 -9.99 -3.49
CA GLU A 204 25.80 -9.00 -4.48
C GLU A 204 25.79 -9.55 -5.91
N ALA A 205 26.16 -10.83 -6.08
CA ALA A 205 26.17 -11.49 -7.39
C ALA A 205 24.72 -11.66 -7.92
N ILE A 206 23.80 -12.11 -7.07
CA ILE A 206 22.37 -12.28 -7.42
C ILE A 206 21.74 -10.91 -7.78
N ALA A 207 21.93 -9.88 -6.95
CA ALA A 207 21.39 -8.56 -7.21
C ALA A 207 21.87 -7.97 -8.53
N ARG A 208 23.19 -8.05 -8.78
CA ARG A 208 23.78 -7.57 -10.04
C ARG A 208 23.23 -8.29 -11.25
N ARG A 209 23.07 -9.62 -11.17
CA ARG A 209 22.52 -10.43 -12.25
C ARG A 209 21.05 -10.15 -12.47
N GLY A 210 20.32 -9.89 -11.38
CA GLY A 210 18.89 -9.53 -11.37
C GLY A 210 18.59 -8.07 -11.71
N GLN A 211 19.59 -7.29 -12.14
CA GLN A 211 19.47 -5.84 -12.44
C GLN A 211 18.95 -5.00 -11.24
N GLY A 212 19.10 -5.53 -10.04
CA GLY A 212 18.72 -4.88 -8.80
C GLY A 212 19.92 -4.36 -8.01
N GLN A 213 19.69 -4.10 -6.74
CA GLN A 213 20.66 -3.59 -5.79
C GLN A 213 20.76 -4.50 -4.57
N TYR A 214 21.97 -4.51 -3.99
CA TYR A 214 22.27 -5.18 -2.72
C TYR A 214 22.14 -4.20 -1.57
N PHE A 215 21.45 -4.62 -0.49
CA PHE A 215 21.27 -3.87 0.73
C PHE A 215 21.72 -4.71 1.93
N LEU A 216 22.14 -4.02 2.99
CA LEU A 216 22.60 -4.64 4.24
C LEU A 216 21.77 -4.15 5.42
N ILE A 217 21.23 -5.09 6.20
CA ILE A 217 20.67 -4.86 7.53
C ILE A 217 21.66 -5.41 8.56
N PRO A 218 22.22 -4.60 9.47
CA PRO A 218 23.14 -5.08 10.49
C PRO A 218 22.53 -6.17 11.40
N GLN A 219 23.39 -7.00 12.02
CA GLN A 219 23.00 -8.15 12.87
C GLN A 219 22.06 -7.81 14.02
N ASN A 220 22.12 -6.60 14.54
CA ASN A 220 21.21 -6.09 15.58
C ASN A 220 19.85 -5.60 15.02
N GLY A 221 19.50 -6.01 13.80
CA GLY A 221 18.30 -5.55 13.09
C GLY A 221 18.42 -4.15 12.52
N GLY A 222 19.50 -3.40 12.77
CA GLY A 222 19.83 -2.08 12.18
C GLY A 222 18.77 -1.00 12.31
N VAL A 223 17.62 -1.36 12.85
CA VAL A 223 16.42 -0.56 12.92
C VAL A 223 15.86 -0.66 14.31
N GLU A 224 16.32 0.20 15.14
CA GLU A 224 15.54 0.50 16.33
C GLU A 224 14.20 1.09 15.85
N THR A 225 13.13 0.35 16.08
CA THR A 225 11.79 0.87 15.81
C THR A 225 11.58 2.12 16.66
N ILE A 226 11.49 3.26 16.01
CA ILE A 226 11.21 4.51 16.70
C ILE A 226 9.70 4.55 16.91
N SER A 227 9.29 4.28 18.15
CA SER A 227 7.90 4.53 18.55
C SER A 227 7.61 6.02 18.48
N THR A 228 6.48 6.37 17.91
CA THR A 228 6.09 7.76 17.75
C THR A 228 4.80 8.06 18.51
N PRO A 229 4.57 9.31 18.91
CA PRO A 229 3.31 9.70 19.57
C PRO A 229 2.08 9.58 18.63
N TYR A 230 2.29 9.29 17.35
CA TYR A 230 1.23 9.17 16.33
C TYR A 230 0.78 7.73 16.09
N ASP A 231 1.57 6.72 16.53
CA ASP A 231 1.34 5.32 16.18
C ASP A 231 -0.02 4.82 16.66
N GLU A 232 -0.37 5.11 17.92
CA GLU A 232 -1.66 4.69 18.50
C GLU A 232 -2.84 5.35 17.78
N GLN A 233 -2.76 6.65 17.50
CA GLN A 233 -3.82 7.37 16.79
C GLN A 233 -3.99 6.88 15.36
N LEU A 234 -2.90 6.57 14.66
CA LEU A 234 -2.94 5.97 13.33
C LEU A 234 -3.58 4.59 13.37
N SER A 235 -3.25 3.77 14.36
CA SER A 235 -3.88 2.46 14.55
C SER A 235 -5.39 2.55 14.77
N GLN A 236 -5.84 3.48 15.63
CA GLN A 236 -7.26 3.73 15.90
C GLN A 236 -7.99 4.23 14.65
N LEU A 237 -7.39 5.14 13.89
CA LEU A 237 -7.96 5.60 12.61
C LEU A 237 -8.02 4.48 11.58
N GLY A 238 -7.03 3.57 11.55
CA GLY A 238 -7.06 2.38 10.71
C GLY A 238 -8.24 1.46 11.04
N THR A 239 -8.49 1.23 12.31
CA THR A 239 -9.66 0.46 12.77
C THR A 239 -10.98 1.15 12.37
N ARG A 240 -11.07 2.47 12.52
CA ARG A 240 -12.23 3.25 12.06
C ARG A 240 -12.41 3.17 10.54
N LEU A 241 -11.32 3.24 9.77
CA LEU A 241 -11.35 3.09 8.33
C LEU A 241 -11.89 1.70 7.93
N GLY A 242 -11.40 0.64 8.60
CA GLY A 242 -11.92 -0.73 8.43
C GLY A 242 -13.40 -0.85 8.77
N GLY A 243 -13.86 -0.14 9.80
CA GLY A 243 -15.28 -0.07 10.20
C GLY A 243 -16.22 0.54 9.16
N THR A 244 -15.68 1.26 8.15
CA THR A 244 -16.49 1.76 7.03
C THR A 244 -16.76 0.72 5.94
N TYR A 245 -16.24 -0.50 6.05
CA TYR A 245 -16.42 -1.59 5.10
C TYR A 245 -17.89 -1.98 4.93
N ILE A 246 -18.35 -2.08 3.69
CA ILE A 246 -19.69 -2.53 3.34
C ILE A 246 -19.58 -3.73 2.40
N ALA A 247 -19.86 -4.92 2.94
CA ALA A 247 -19.94 -6.12 2.12
C ALA A 247 -21.17 -6.05 1.18
N TYR A 248 -20.97 -6.42 -0.09
CA TYR A 248 -22.07 -6.50 -1.07
C TYR A 248 -21.86 -7.69 -2.01
N GLY A 249 -22.86 -8.02 -2.84
CA GLY A 249 -22.84 -9.19 -3.70
C GLY A 249 -23.38 -10.45 -3.00
N GLY A 250 -23.13 -11.63 -3.57
CA GLY A 250 -23.58 -12.92 -3.04
C GLY A 250 -25.00 -13.32 -3.49
N GLY A 251 -25.74 -12.44 -4.18
CA GLY A 251 -27.07 -12.72 -4.70
C GLY A 251 -28.21 -12.64 -3.67
N ALA A 252 -29.35 -13.19 -4.06
CA ALA A 252 -30.59 -13.17 -3.29
C ALA A 252 -30.66 -14.30 -2.24
N GLY A 253 -31.55 -14.12 -1.25
CA GLY A 253 -31.86 -15.14 -0.27
C GLY A 253 -30.89 -15.25 0.91
N ALA A 254 -31.07 -16.32 1.70
CA ALA A 254 -30.27 -16.56 2.90
C ALA A 254 -28.77 -16.72 2.59
N GLU A 255 -28.41 -17.45 1.55
CA GLU A 255 -27.01 -17.68 1.15
C GLU A 255 -26.28 -16.36 0.83
N GLY A 256 -26.93 -15.43 0.13
CA GLY A 256 -26.36 -14.12 -0.15
C GLY A 256 -26.21 -13.26 1.09
N GLU A 257 -27.15 -13.33 2.04
CA GLU A 257 -27.04 -12.62 3.32
C GLU A 257 -25.91 -13.21 4.17
N ASP A 258 -25.84 -14.54 4.27
CA ASP A 258 -24.78 -15.24 5.00
C ASP A 258 -23.38 -14.88 4.42
N TYR A 259 -23.26 -14.79 3.09
CA TYR A 259 -22.04 -14.33 2.44
C TYR A 259 -21.64 -12.92 2.91
N ARG A 260 -22.56 -11.96 2.92
CA ARG A 260 -22.28 -10.57 3.33
C ARG A 260 -21.94 -10.46 4.81
N VAL A 261 -22.68 -11.18 5.66
CA VAL A 261 -22.42 -11.25 7.11
C VAL A 261 -21.01 -11.82 7.35
N LEU A 262 -20.68 -12.96 6.75
CA LEU A 262 -19.36 -13.59 6.87
C LEU A 262 -18.24 -12.65 6.42
N ARG A 263 -18.41 -11.96 5.30
CA ARG A 263 -17.40 -11.00 4.79
C ARG A 263 -17.20 -9.85 5.77
N LYS A 264 -18.27 -9.30 6.34
CA LYS A 264 -18.23 -8.23 7.35
C LYS A 264 -17.54 -8.70 8.64
N GLU A 265 -17.86 -9.91 9.10
CA GLU A 265 -17.23 -10.52 10.28
C GLU A 265 -15.72 -10.78 10.07
N ILE A 266 -15.33 -11.30 8.91
CA ILE A 266 -13.91 -11.48 8.55
C ILE A 266 -13.18 -10.13 8.58
N ALA A 267 -13.74 -9.11 7.96
CA ALA A 267 -13.12 -7.78 7.96
C ALA A 267 -12.98 -7.22 9.38
N ALA A 268 -14.04 -7.28 10.20
CA ALA A 268 -14.01 -6.80 11.57
C ALA A 268 -13.04 -7.58 12.48
N SER A 269 -13.02 -8.93 12.35
CA SER A 269 -12.11 -9.77 13.13
C SER A 269 -10.65 -9.54 12.74
N THR A 270 -10.37 -9.29 11.47
CA THR A 270 -9.04 -8.94 11.00
C THR A 270 -8.56 -7.62 11.59
N GLU A 271 -9.40 -6.58 11.57
CA GLU A 271 -9.08 -5.29 12.19
C GLU A 271 -8.79 -5.44 13.70
N LEU A 272 -9.63 -6.18 14.41
CA LEU A 272 -9.45 -6.44 15.84
C LEU A 272 -8.16 -7.23 16.12
N ALA A 273 -7.89 -8.28 15.35
CA ALA A 273 -6.70 -9.10 15.52
C ALA A 273 -5.42 -8.29 15.32
N ILE A 274 -5.40 -7.38 14.35
CA ILE A 274 -4.26 -6.52 14.08
C ILE A 274 -4.10 -5.47 15.18
N ALA A 275 -5.18 -4.82 15.59
CA ALA A 275 -5.14 -3.83 16.67
C ALA A 275 -4.64 -4.41 18.00
N THR A 276 -4.91 -5.71 18.27
CA THR A 276 -4.56 -6.36 19.55
C THR A 276 -3.23 -7.10 19.54
N ARG A 277 -2.78 -7.59 18.36
CA ARG A 277 -1.58 -8.46 18.26
C ARG A 277 -0.36 -7.78 17.69
N SER A 278 -0.53 -6.63 17.03
CA SER A 278 0.57 -5.91 16.40
C SER A 278 1.16 -4.86 17.31
N ALA A 279 2.46 -4.59 17.15
CA ALA A 279 3.04 -3.39 17.74
C ALA A 279 2.35 -2.14 17.14
N PRO A 280 2.12 -1.07 17.92
CA PRO A 280 1.43 0.13 17.43
C PRO A 280 2.05 0.72 16.15
N SER A 281 3.38 0.68 16.02
CA SER A 281 4.09 1.13 14.82
C SER A 281 3.72 0.31 13.57
N ALA A 282 3.59 -1.01 13.70
CA ALA A 282 3.22 -1.89 12.59
C ALA A 282 1.74 -1.72 12.21
N ALA A 283 0.86 -1.55 13.19
CA ALA A 283 -0.54 -1.22 12.95
C ALA A 283 -0.69 0.15 12.27
N ALA A 284 0.13 1.14 12.66
CA ALA A 284 0.18 2.45 12.01
C ALA A 284 0.61 2.35 10.53
N ASP A 285 1.66 1.58 10.22
CA ASP A 285 2.10 1.36 8.84
C ASP A 285 1.01 0.72 7.98
N ARG A 286 0.29 -0.27 8.50
CA ARG A 286 -0.85 -0.87 7.82
C ARG A 286 -1.99 0.14 7.60
N SER A 287 -2.29 0.98 8.58
CA SER A 287 -3.33 2.01 8.47
C SER A 287 -3.03 3.00 7.35
N VAL A 288 -1.77 3.41 7.23
CA VAL A 288 -1.29 4.27 6.14
C VAL A 288 -1.46 3.57 4.80
N ASN A 289 -1.04 2.30 4.70
CA ASN A 289 -1.21 1.52 3.48
C ASN A 289 -2.67 1.44 3.05
N LYS A 290 -3.58 1.10 3.96
CA LYS A 290 -5.03 1.02 3.66
C LYS A 290 -5.64 2.35 3.24
N ALA A 291 -5.13 3.46 3.77
CA ALA A 291 -5.61 4.78 3.37
C ALA A 291 -5.17 5.19 1.96
N LEU A 292 -4.01 4.71 1.52
CA LEU A 292 -3.40 5.05 0.23
C LEU A 292 -3.77 4.07 -0.89
N ASN A 293 -4.01 2.81 -0.56
CA ASN A 293 -4.25 1.77 -1.55
C ASN A 293 -5.70 1.77 -2.03
N SER A 294 -5.91 2.03 -3.32
CA SER A 294 -7.23 2.03 -3.95
C SER A 294 -7.92 0.65 -3.97
N LYS A 295 -7.20 -0.43 -3.65
CA LYS A 295 -7.70 -1.81 -3.61
C LYS A 295 -7.52 -2.48 -2.24
N ALA A 296 -7.49 -1.67 -1.17
CA ALA A 296 -7.25 -2.16 0.18
C ALA A 296 -8.34 -3.07 0.74
N TYR A 297 -9.56 -3.00 0.19
CA TYR A 297 -10.72 -3.73 0.69
C TYR A 297 -11.41 -4.52 -0.41
N ILE A 298 -11.21 -5.82 -0.43
CA ILE A 298 -11.82 -6.70 -1.44
C ILE A 298 -13.32 -6.87 -1.16
N GLY A 299 -14.17 -6.62 -2.17
CA GLY A 299 -15.62 -6.76 -2.07
C GLY A 299 -16.28 -5.72 -1.18
N ASP A 300 -15.72 -4.52 -1.16
CA ASP A 300 -16.23 -3.36 -0.43
C ASP A 300 -16.95 -2.39 -1.37
N LEU A 301 -18.24 -2.21 -1.13
CA LEU A 301 -19.10 -1.36 -1.94
C LEU A 301 -18.58 0.07 -2.08
N LEU A 302 -18.12 0.67 -0.95
CA LEU A 302 -17.64 2.05 -0.99
C LEU A 302 -16.38 2.19 -1.84
N GLN A 303 -15.44 1.25 -1.69
CA GLN A 303 -14.20 1.26 -2.47
C GLN A 303 -14.48 1.06 -3.97
N ASP A 304 -15.39 0.15 -4.32
CA ASP A 304 -15.70 -0.12 -5.72
C ASP A 304 -16.43 1.05 -6.38
N ILE A 305 -17.24 1.79 -5.62
CA ILE A 305 -17.84 3.06 -6.09
C ILE A 305 -16.78 4.15 -6.25
N GLU A 306 -15.88 4.34 -5.27
CA GLU A 306 -14.78 5.32 -5.32
C GLU A 306 -13.86 5.07 -6.52
N ASN A 307 -13.55 3.80 -6.82
CA ASN A 307 -12.70 3.42 -7.94
C ASN A 307 -13.43 3.45 -9.30
N GLY A 308 -14.74 3.69 -9.32
CA GLY A 308 -15.56 3.63 -10.53
C GLY A 308 -15.75 2.21 -11.08
N SER A 309 -15.37 1.17 -10.32
CA SER A 309 -15.55 -0.24 -10.70
C SER A 309 -17.02 -0.63 -10.75
N THR A 310 -17.85 0.02 -9.93
CA THR A 310 -19.29 -0.15 -9.93
C THR A 310 -20.01 1.18 -9.72
N LYS A 311 -21.30 1.21 -10.08
CA LYS A 311 -22.20 2.33 -9.80
C LYS A 311 -23.32 1.84 -8.91
N LEU A 312 -23.69 2.57 -7.87
CA LEU A 312 -24.76 2.19 -6.95
C LEU A 312 -26.05 1.81 -7.68
N ALA A 313 -26.43 2.58 -8.71
CA ALA A 313 -27.62 2.33 -9.51
C ALA A 313 -27.58 1.04 -10.35
N SER A 314 -26.40 0.45 -10.57
CA SER A 314 -26.25 -0.81 -11.33
C SER A 314 -26.26 -2.05 -10.46
N ILE A 315 -26.25 -1.88 -9.12
CA ILE A 315 -26.23 -2.99 -8.18
C ILE A 315 -27.67 -3.43 -7.96
N LYS A 316 -27.90 -4.74 -8.06
CA LYS A 316 -29.21 -5.32 -7.73
C LYS A 316 -29.49 -5.16 -6.24
N VAL A 317 -30.73 -4.88 -5.89
CA VAL A 317 -31.14 -4.67 -4.49
C VAL A 317 -30.82 -5.91 -3.63
N GLU A 318 -30.94 -7.11 -4.20
CA GLU A 318 -30.60 -8.37 -3.55
C GLU A 318 -29.13 -8.52 -3.16
N ASP A 319 -28.23 -7.82 -3.86
CA ASP A 319 -26.79 -7.83 -3.59
C ASP A 319 -26.35 -6.81 -2.53
N LEU A 320 -27.26 -5.97 -2.07
CA LEU A 320 -26.99 -4.99 -1.02
C LEU A 320 -27.16 -5.61 0.38
N PRO A 321 -26.45 -5.11 1.39
CA PRO A 321 -26.71 -5.52 2.78
C PRO A 321 -28.08 -5.00 3.24
N SER A 322 -28.66 -5.66 4.26
CA SER A 322 -30.01 -5.38 4.76
C SER A 322 -30.22 -3.92 5.10
N GLU A 323 -29.24 -3.27 5.73
CA GLU A 323 -29.31 -1.84 6.09
C GLU A 323 -29.45 -0.88 4.89
N LEU A 324 -29.16 -1.32 3.68
CA LEU A 324 -29.34 -0.54 2.44
C LEU A 324 -30.53 -1.01 1.61
N LYS A 325 -30.98 -2.26 1.76
CA LYS A 325 -32.12 -2.81 1.01
C LYS A 325 -33.41 -2.08 1.31
N ASP A 326 -33.62 -1.76 2.59
CA ASP A 326 -34.87 -1.19 3.10
C ASP A 326 -35.02 0.31 2.78
N LEU A 327 -33.96 0.95 2.27
CA LEU A 327 -33.95 2.36 1.90
C LEU A 327 -34.51 2.57 0.48
N SER A 328 -35.19 3.68 0.25
CA SER A 328 -35.52 4.15 -1.12
C SER A 328 -34.24 4.45 -1.90
N PRO A 329 -34.28 4.48 -3.24
CA PRO A 329 -33.09 4.79 -4.05
C PRO A 329 -32.42 6.12 -3.66
N GLU A 330 -33.21 7.14 -3.34
CA GLU A 330 -32.72 8.47 -2.94
C GLU A 330 -32.08 8.44 -1.54
N GLU A 331 -32.69 7.72 -0.59
CA GLU A 331 -32.13 7.55 0.77
C GLU A 331 -30.83 6.74 0.72
N ARG A 332 -30.81 5.68 -0.08
CA ARG A 332 -29.63 4.85 -0.30
C ARG A 332 -28.48 5.66 -0.86
N THR A 333 -28.74 6.52 -1.85
CA THR A 333 -27.72 7.41 -2.43
C THR A 333 -27.16 8.35 -1.37
N ARG A 334 -28.01 9.02 -0.59
CA ARG A 334 -27.59 9.90 0.50
C ARG A 334 -26.78 9.17 1.57
N GLU A 335 -27.17 7.95 1.94
CA GLU A 335 -26.41 7.16 2.92
C GLU A 335 -25.03 6.77 2.41
N ILE A 336 -24.91 6.36 1.14
CA ILE A 336 -23.61 6.05 0.53
C ILE A 336 -22.73 7.29 0.45
N GLU A 337 -23.27 8.43 0.00
CA GLU A 337 -22.52 9.71 -0.05
C GLU A 337 -22.00 10.13 1.33
N LYS A 338 -22.82 9.99 2.37
CA LYS A 338 -22.44 10.25 3.76
C LYS A 338 -21.28 9.35 4.19
N ARG A 339 -21.36 8.04 3.93
CA ARG A 339 -20.30 7.08 4.29
C ARG A 339 -19.01 7.29 3.49
N LEU A 340 -19.11 7.67 2.23
CA LEU A 340 -17.96 8.05 1.41
C LEU A 340 -17.27 9.30 1.97
N ALA A 341 -18.05 10.31 2.39
CA ALA A 341 -17.51 11.51 3.01
C ALA A 341 -16.79 11.20 4.33
N GLU A 342 -17.38 10.37 5.19
CA GLU A 342 -16.74 9.91 6.43
C GLU A 342 -15.42 9.16 6.15
N ARG A 343 -15.42 8.21 5.21
CA ARG A 343 -14.23 7.48 4.80
C ARG A 343 -13.12 8.40 4.29
N SER A 344 -13.48 9.36 3.44
CA SER A 344 -12.56 10.36 2.91
C SER A 344 -11.91 11.18 4.04
N GLU A 345 -12.69 11.59 5.03
CA GLU A 345 -12.17 12.35 6.17
C GLU A 345 -11.20 11.51 7.02
N ILE A 346 -11.52 10.25 7.30
CA ILE A 346 -10.61 9.34 8.01
C ILE A 346 -9.29 9.17 7.23
N ARG A 347 -9.35 8.97 5.91
CA ARG A 347 -8.15 8.88 5.06
C ARG A 347 -7.29 10.13 5.12
N LYS A 348 -7.89 11.33 5.05
CA LYS A 348 -7.17 12.59 5.18
C LYS A 348 -6.43 12.70 6.51
N GLN A 349 -7.08 12.32 7.60
CA GLN A 349 -6.47 12.31 8.93
C GLN A 349 -5.27 11.35 8.99
N ILE A 350 -5.41 10.12 8.47
CA ILE A 350 -4.32 9.15 8.40
C ILE A 350 -3.14 9.71 7.60
N ILE A 351 -3.38 10.28 6.43
CA ILE A 351 -2.32 10.82 5.57
C ILE A 351 -1.61 12.00 6.24
N SER A 352 -2.36 12.89 6.89
CA SER A 352 -1.79 14.02 7.63
C SER A 352 -0.90 13.56 8.78
N LEU A 353 -1.38 12.62 9.59
CA LEU A 353 -0.61 12.05 10.70
C LEU A 353 0.60 11.24 10.23
N SER A 354 0.48 10.54 9.11
CA SER A 354 1.59 9.81 8.50
C SER A 354 2.76 10.73 8.14
N LYS A 355 2.48 11.91 7.60
CA LYS A 355 3.51 12.93 7.33
C LYS A 355 4.21 13.38 8.61
N GLN A 356 3.45 13.71 9.65
CA GLN A 356 4.00 14.11 10.96
C GLN A 356 4.83 12.99 11.59
N ARG A 357 4.37 11.74 11.47
CA ARG A 357 5.10 10.53 11.89
C ARG A 357 6.44 10.40 11.17
N THR A 358 6.44 10.55 9.85
CA THR A 358 7.67 10.45 9.02
C THR A 358 8.67 11.54 9.42
N GLU A 359 8.23 12.77 9.62
CA GLU A 359 9.07 13.88 10.08
C GLU A 359 9.61 13.65 11.49
N TYR A 360 8.79 13.08 12.39
CA TYR A 360 9.23 12.73 13.74
C TYR A 360 10.32 11.67 13.71
N ILE A 361 10.11 10.58 12.95
CA ILE A 361 11.09 9.50 12.78
C ILE A 361 12.40 10.05 12.24
N ALA A 362 12.35 10.86 11.18
CA ALA A 362 13.55 11.48 10.60
C ALA A 362 14.33 12.35 11.61
N ARG A 363 13.62 13.13 12.43
CA ARG A 363 14.25 13.95 13.50
C ARG A 363 14.91 13.08 14.58
N GLU A 364 14.24 12.03 15.03
CA GLU A 364 14.78 11.14 16.05
C GLU A 364 15.97 10.33 15.53
N GLN A 365 15.92 9.85 14.30
CA GLN A 365 17.06 9.20 13.64
C GLN A 365 18.28 10.13 13.57
N LYS A 366 18.07 11.39 13.18
CA LYS A 366 19.15 12.38 13.13
C LYS A 366 19.78 12.63 14.50
N LYS A 367 18.98 12.67 15.57
CA LYS A 367 19.48 12.83 16.94
C LYS A 367 20.33 11.64 17.40
N ARG A 368 19.86 10.40 17.11
CA ARG A 368 20.50 9.16 17.55
C ARG A 368 21.78 8.85 16.79
N ASN A 369 21.80 9.10 15.49
CA ASN A 369 22.90 8.74 14.58
C ASN A 369 23.94 9.86 14.40
N GLY A 370 23.95 10.89 15.25
CA GLY A 370 24.90 11.99 15.12
C GLY A 370 24.82 12.74 13.76
N GLY A 371 23.66 12.68 13.09
CA GLY A 371 23.42 13.30 11.81
C GLY A 371 23.48 12.35 10.58
N ALA A 372 23.91 11.10 10.73
CA ALA A 372 23.80 10.10 9.67
C ALA A 372 22.34 9.62 9.55
N GLN A 373 21.79 9.74 8.34
CA GLN A 373 20.49 9.09 8.03
C GLN A 373 20.66 7.57 8.08
N ASN A 374 19.57 6.86 8.41
CA ASN A 374 19.57 5.40 8.29
C ASN A 374 19.82 5.01 6.84
N GLY A 375 21.07 4.57 6.54
CA GLY A 375 21.52 4.34 5.19
C GLY A 375 20.68 3.32 4.42
N PHE A 376 20.07 2.36 5.13
CA PHE A 376 19.22 1.34 4.53
C PHE A 376 17.94 1.93 3.90
N ASP A 377 17.15 2.71 4.66
CA ASP A 377 15.88 3.27 4.16
C ASP A 377 16.11 4.19 2.98
N VAL A 378 17.13 5.07 3.10
CA VAL A 378 17.49 6.00 2.03
C VAL A 378 17.92 5.25 0.78
N ALA A 379 18.73 4.19 0.93
CA ALA A 379 19.22 3.40 -0.20
C ALA A 379 18.09 2.63 -0.90
N VAL A 380 17.21 1.97 -0.13
CA VAL A 380 16.05 1.24 -0.68
C VAL A 380 15.11 2.21 -1.39
N SER A 381 14.80 3.34 -0.79
CA SER A 381 13.95 4.38 -1.37
C SER A 381 14.51 4.92 -2.68
N ALA A 382 15.79 5.23 -2.71
CA ALA A 382 16.45 5.72 -3.93
C ALA A 382 16.43 4.66 -5.04
N ALA A 383 16.71 3.40 -4.69
CA ALA A 383 16.68 2.29 -5.64
C ALA A 383 15.28 2.07 -6.22
N LEU A 384 14.26 2.08 -5.38
CA LEU A 384 12.87 1.92 -5.82
C LEU A 384 12.44 3.03 -6.76
N ARG A 385 12.75 4.29 -6.44
CA ARG A 385 12.45 5.43 -7.32
C ARG A 385 13.14 5.29 -8.67
N GLU A 386 14.40 4.88 -8.69
CA GLU A 386 15.15 4.64 -9.93
C GLU A 386 14.53 3.50 -10.74
N GLN A 387 14.21 2.38 -10.08
CA GLN A 387 13.63 1.19 -10.71
C GLN A 387 12.23 1.47 -11.25
N LEU A 388 11.40 2.19 -10.50
CA LEU A 388 10.07 2.64 -10.96
C LEU A 388 10.19 3.60 -12.14
N ALA A 389 11.10 4.57 -12.08
CA ALA A 389 11.33 5.52 -13.18
C ALA A 389 11.76 4.81 -14.47
N LYS A 390 12.58 3.76 -14.39
CA LYS A 390 12.97 2.92 -15.55
C LYS A 390 11.77 2.20 -16.17
N LYS A 391 10.73 1.96 -15.39
CA LYS A 391 9.45 1.35 -15.84
C LYS A 391 8.39 2.38 -16.22
N GLY A 392 8.72 3.69 -16.21
CA GLY A 392 7.79 4.77 -16.53
C GLY A 392 6.81 5.13 -15.39
N LEU A 393 6.99 4.56 -14.21
CA LEU A 393 6.19 4.81 -13.01
C LEU A 393 6.89 5.89 -12.17
N ARG A 394 6.37 7.14 -12.16
CA ARG A 394 6.96 8.28 -11.45
C ARG A 394 6.01 8.84 -10.40
#